data_6e8e8cd19de463b677f0b4514fd4cb46
#
_entry.id   6e8e8cd19de463b677f0b4514fd4cb46
#
_cell.length_a   1.000
_cell.length_b   1.000
_cell.length_c   1.000
_cell.angle_alpha   90.00
_cell.angle_beta   90.00
_cell.angle_gamma   90.00
#
_symmetry.space_group_name_H-M   'P 1'
#
loop_
_entity.id
_entity.type
_entity.pdbx_description
1 polymer ?
#
loop_
_entity_poly.entity_id
_entity_poly.type
_entity_poly.pdbx_seq_one_letter_code
_entity_poly.pdbx_strand_id
1 'polypeptide(L)'
;MYLLAYDDSVEGPYDRARTRLLVRAATLVDLAARGRPGEDGGRDWKRLVRRRRRRTLAEVEDRLVAAGVLTVRAPRTPFGRRRVTVTDRATLAGVRVRVSEALHGDVPVTELPVADAALLALAAAGGIRTVVSRRDRKTYRARIDACTDSLAALAPGLDKAVRALPTTMIAGQGGMGGG
;
A
#
# COMPACT_ATOMS: atom_id res chain seq x y z
N MET A 1 -0.97 -0.98 -5.06
CA MET A 1 -0.15 -0.72 -3.86
C MET A 1 1.26 -1.33 -3.95
N TYR A 2 1.42 -2.61 -4.32
CA TYR A 2 2.75 -3.23 -4.49
C TYR A 2 3.63 -2.45 -5.47
N LEU A 3 3.10 -2.12 -6.66
CA LEU A 3 3.82 -1.38 -7.70
C LEU A 3 4.25 0.02 -7.26
N LEU A 4 3.47 0.69 -6.42
CA LEU A 4 3.85 2.00 -5.88
C LEU A 4 5.09 1.93 -4.96
N ALA A 5 5.24 0.82 -4.23
CA ALA A 5 6.38 0.59 -3.34
C ALA A 5 7.60 -0.03 -4.06
N TYR A 6 7.49 -0.30 -5.36
CA TYR A 6 8.57 -0.87 -6.16
C TYR A 6 9.65 0.18 -6.46
N ASP A 7 10.90 -0.24 -6.32
CA ASP A 7 12.09 0.56 -6.62
C ASP A 7 13.04 -0.23 -7.50
N ASP A 8 13.37 0.34 -8.65
CA ASP A 8 14.28 -0.27 -9.62
C ASP A 8 15.70 -0.48 -9.07
N SER A 9 16.16 0.41 -8.19
CA SER A 9 17.52 0.36 -7.65
C SER A 9 17.78 -0.86 -6.76
N VAL A 10 16.72 -1.39 -6.13
CA VAL A 10 16.79 -2.58 -5.27
C VAL A 10 16.16 -3.82 -5.91
N GLU A 11 15.68 -3.71 -7.16
CA GLU A 11 14.98 -4.77 -7.89
C GLU A 11 13.87 -5.42 -7.03
N GLY A 12 13.02 -4.57 -6.44
CA GLY A 12 11.97 -5.01 -5.54
C GLY A 12 11.33 -3.87 -4.74
N PRO A 13 10.50 -4.17 -3.76
CA PRO A 13 9.97 -3.15 -2.86
C PRO A 13 11.11 -2.55 -2.01
N TYR A 14 11.18 -1.21 -1.99
CA TYR A 14 12.18 -0.46 -1.22
C TYR A 14 12.27 -0.91 0.25
N ASP A 15 11.11 -1.09 0.90
CA ASP A 15 10.98 -1.64 2.24
C ASP A 15 9.96 -2.76 2.23
N ARG A 16 10.44 -4.02 2.26
CA ARG A 16 9.57 -5.19 2.19
C ARG A 16 8.67 -5.33 3.44
N ALA A 17 9.13 -4.91 4.60
CA ALA A 17 8.34 -5.00 5.83
C ALA A 17 7.16 -4.02 5.77
N ARG A 18 7.43 -2.79 5.35
CA ARG A 18 6.42 -1.76 5.12
C ARG A 18 5.45 -2.15 4.02
N THR A 19 5.97 -2.65 2.90
CA THR A 19 5.15 -3.09 1.76
C THR A 19 4.17 -4.19 2.15
N ARG A 20 4.56 -5.14 3.02
CA ARG A 20 3.65 -6.17 3.55
C ARG A 20 2.43 -5.58 4.26
N LEU A 21 2.63 -4.53 5.05
CA LEU A 21 1.55 -3.84 5.77
C LEU A 21 0.65 -3.08 4.79
N LEU A 22 1.25 -2.35 3.84
CA LEU A 22 0.52 -1.55 2.86
C LEU A 22 -0.30 -2.41 1.89
N VAL A 23 0.27 -3.50 1.40
CA VAL A 23 -0.45 -4.44 0.53
C VAL A 23 -1.60 -5.10 1.28
N ARG A 24 -1.38 -5.48 2.56
CA ARG A 24 -2.46 -6.02 3.39
C ARG A 24 -3.55 -4.99 3.66
N ALA A 25 -3.20 -3.74 3.98
CA ALA A 25 -4.17 -2.66 4.14
C ALA A 25 -4.97 -2.42 2.86
N ALA A 26 -4.31 -2.36 1.70
CA ALA A 26 -4.98 -2.22 0.41
C ALA A 26 -5.97 -3.36 0.11
N THR A 27 -5.59 -4.60 0.43
CA THR A 27 -6.49 -5.76 0.28
C THR A 27 -7.71 -5.65 1.19
N LEU A 28 -7.54 -5.16 2.42
CA LEU A 28 -8.65 -4.95 3.35
C LEU A 28 -9.59 -3.84 2.89
N VAL A 29 -9.05 -2.75 2.32
CA VAL A 29 -9.83 -1.68 1.69
C VAL A 29 -10.66 -2.24 0.52
N ASP A 30 -10.04 -3.03 -0.35
CA ASP A 30 -10.73 -3.65 -1.49
C ASP A 30 -11.85 -4.60 -1.04
N LEU A 31 -11.62 -5.39 0.01
CA LEU A 31 -12.65 -6.25 0.59
C LEU A 31 -13.82 -5.43 1.19
N ALA A 32 -13.51 -4.34 1.90
CA ALA A 32 -14.52 -3.46 2.46
C ALA A 32 -15.34 -2.77 1.35
N ALA A 33 -14.68 -2.29 0.29
CA ALA A 33 -15.35 -1.68 -0.86
C ALA A 33 -16.29 -2.64 -1.61
N ARG A 34 -16.04 -3.94 -1.53
CA ARG A 34 -16.91 -4.99 -2.09
C ARG A 34 -17.98 -5.48 -1.12
N GLY A 35 -18.18 -4.80 0.00
CA GLY A 35 -19.14 -5.21 1.03
C GLY A 35 -18.80 -6.53 1.73
N ARG A 36 -17.54 -6.94 1.69
CA ARG A 36 -17.02 -8.14 2.36
C ARG A 36 -16.09 -7.75 3.50
N PRO A 37 -16.62 -7.21 4.62
CA PRO A 37 -15.81 -7.00 5.80
C PRO A 37 -15.20 -8.35 6.20
N GLY A 38 -13.89 -8.35 6.55
CA GLY A 38 -13.19 -9.59 6.87
C GLY A 38 -13.89 -10.41 7.97
N GLU A 39 -13.53 -11.69 8.07
CA GLU A 39 -14.14 -12.71 8.96
C GLU A 39 -14.38 -12.25 10.42
N ASP A 40 -13.67 -11.21 10.88
CA ASP A 40 -13.77 -10.66 12.25
C ASP A 40 -14.73 -9.44 12.34
N GLY A 41 -15.60 -9.19 11.36
CA GLY A 41 -16.58 -8.10 11.38
C GLY A 41 -15.97 -6.69 11.39
N GLY A 42 -14.71 -6.52 11.03
CA GLY A 42 -14.03 -5.23 10.87
C GLY A 42 -13.73 -4.46 12.17
N ARG A 43 -13.91 -5.08 13.35
CA ARG A 43 -13.79 -4.38 14.64
C ARG A 43 -12.37 -3.96 15.02
N ASP A 44 -11.34 -4.66 14.56
CA ASP A 44 -9.93 -4.33 14.83
C ASP A 44 -9.08 -4.35 13.56
N TRP A 45 -9.23 -3.30 12.75
CA TRP A 45 -8.47 -3.11 11.51
C TRP A 45 -6.96 -3.10 11.72
N LYS A 46 -6.47 -2.57 12.87
CA LYS A 46 -5.03 -2.53 13.19
C LYS A 46 -4.47 -3.94 13.33
N ARG A 47 -5.22 -4.84 13.99
CA ARG A 47 -4.87 -6.26 14.13
C ARG A 47 -4.93 -6.97 12.78
N LEU A 48 -5.98 -6.72 11.99
CA LEU A 48 -6.17 -7.32 10.66
C LEU A 48 -5.05 -6.95 9.69
N VAL A 49 -4.56 -5.71 9.69
CA VAL A 49 -3.42 -5.26 8.88
C VAL A 49 -2.13 -6.01 9.24
N ARG A 50 -1.91 -6.32 10.52
CA ARG A 50 -0.73 -7.08 10.98
C ARG A 50 -0.84 -8.58 10.67
N ARG A 51 -2.05 -9.12 10.69
CA ARG A 51 -2.33 -10.54 10.47
C ARG A 51 -2.18 -10.91 8.99
N ARG A 52 -1.64 -12.10 8.70
CA ARG A 52 -1.48 -12.65 7.34
C ARG A 52 -0.71 -11.78 6.33
N ARG A 53 -0.07 -10.66 6.75
CA ARG A 53 0.61 -9.72 5.86
C ARG A 53 1.69 -10.35 4.96
N ARG A 54 2.39 -11.40 5.44
CA ARG A 54 3.39 -12.13 4.64
C ARG A 54 2.72 -12.93 3.54
N ARG A 55 1.66 -13.67 3.87
CA ARG A 55 0.88 -14.47 2.94
C ARG A 55 0.19 -13.59 1.89
N THR A 56 -0.46 -12.51 2.32
CA THR A 56 -1.11 -11.56 1.41
C THR A 56 -0.11 -10.96 0.40
N LEU A 57 1.12 -10.61 0.83
CA LEU A 57 2.13 -10.12 -0.09
C LEU A 57 2.50 -11.19 -1.13
N ALA A 58 2.72 -12.44 -0.71
CA ALA A 58 3.04 -13.54 -1.62
C ALA A 58 1.91 -13.76 -2.64
N GLU A 59 0.66 -13.84 -2.18
CA GLU A 59 -0.51 -14.00 -3.05
C GLU A 59 -0.66 -12.86 -4.06
N VAL A 60 -0.33 -11.62 -3.70
CA VAL A 60 -0.34 -10.47 -4.62
C VAL A 60 0.83 -10.55 -5.60
N GLU A 61 2.03 -10.91 -5.15
CA GLU A 61 3.19 -11.13 -6.03
C GLU A 61 2.86 -12.23 -7.07
N ASP A 62 2.30 -13.36 -6.64
CA ASP A 62 1.96 -14.47 -7.52
C ASP A 62 0.91 -14.06 -8.58
N ARG A 63 -0.11 -13.29 -8.19
CA ARG A 63 -1.10 -12.75 -9.13
C ARG A 63 -0.48 -11.79 -10.15
N LEU A 64 0.43 -10.92 -9.72
CA LEU A 64 1.12 -9.99 -10.62
C LEU A 64 2.06 -10.71 -11.58
N VAL A 65 2.68 -11.81 -11.13
CA VAL A 65 3.48 -12.69 -12.01
C VAL A 65 2.58 -13.39 -13.02
N ALA A 66 1.47 -13.99 -12.57
CA ALA A 66 0.51 -14.65 -13.44
C ALA A 66 -0.09 -13.70 -14.50
N ALA A 67 -0.24 -12.41 -14.14
CA ALA A 67 -0.69 -11.36 -15.06
C ALA A 67 0.42 -10.80 -15.96
N GLY A 68 1.66 -11.31 -15.89
CA GLY A 68 2.80 -10.83 -16.68
C GLY A 68 3.35 -9.46 -16.26
N VAL A 69 2.87 -8.91 -15.13
CA VAL A 69 3.28 -7.57 -14.64
C VAL A 69 4.65 -7.64 -13.96
N LEU A 70 4.96 -8.76 -13.32
CA LEU A 70 6.21 -8.99 -12.60
C LEU A 70 6.91 -10.25 -13.10
N THR A 71 8.24 -10.23 -13.03
CA THR A 71 9.07 -11.44 -13.11
C THR A 71 9.83 -11.60 -11.81
N VAL A 72 9.86 -12.81 -11.28
CA VAL A 72 10.55 -13.13 -10.04
C VAL A 72 11.68 -14.11 -10.32
N ARG A 73 12.89 -13.72 -9.92
CA ARG A 73 14.07 -14.60 -10.00
C ARG A 73 14.45 -15.08 -8.61
N ALA A 74 14.54 -16.39 -8.45
CA ALA A 74 15.07 -17.00 -7.23
C ALA A 74 16.51 -16.58 -6.98
N PRO A 75 16.95 -16.51 -5.74
CA PRO A 75 18.34 -16.25 -5.43
C PRO A 75 19.23 -17.37 -5.99
N ARG A 76 20.37 -17.01 -6.59
CA ARG A 76 21.33 -17.96 -7.12
C ARG A 76 22.17 -18.65 -6.05
N THR A 77 22.19 -18.10 -4.84
CA THR A 77 22.95 -18.61 -3.69
C THR A 77 22.04 -18.69 -2.46
N PRO A 78 22.35 -19.54 -1.47
CA PRO A 78 21.54 -19.67 -0.24
C PRO A 78 21.32 -18.35 0.49
N PHE A 79 22.26 -17.42 0.39
CA PHE A 79 22.20 -16.07 1.01
C PHE A 79 21.83 -14.97 0.01
N GLY A 80 21.53 -15.32 -1.24
CA GLY A 80 21.15 -14.39 -2.29
C GLY A 80 19.80 -13.74 -2.03
N ARG A 81 19.60 -12.55 -2.59
CA ARG A 81 18.30 -11.87 -2.53
C ARG A 81 17.40 -12.31 -3.70
N ARG A 82 16.13 -12.56 -3.40
CA ARG A 82 15.10 -12.72 -4.42
C ARG A 82 14.92 -11.37 -5.14
N ARG A 83 15.07 -11.38 -6.46
CA ARG A 83 14.90 -10.20 -7.32
C ARG A 83 13.51 -10.21 -7.94
N VAL A 84 12.89 -9.05 -7.95
CA VAL A 84 11.59 -8.85 -8.58
C VAL A 84 11.74 -7.73 -9.59
N THR A 85 11.40 -7.99 -10.84
CA THR A 85 11.47 -7.01 -11.92
C THR A 85 10.06 -6.72 -12.42
N VAL A 86 9.71 -5.43 -12.58
CA VAL A 86 8.48 -5.04 -13.25
C VAL A 86 8.69 -5.15 -14.75
N THR A 87 7.95 -6.05 -15.38
CA THR A 87 7.94 -6.29 -16.83
C THR A 87 7.00 -5.34 -17.54
N ASP A 88 5.82 -5.14 -16.98
CA ASP A 88 4.83 -4.20 -17.52
C ASP A 88 5.02 -2.80 -16.92
N ARG A 89 5.83 -2.01 -17.62
CA ARG A 89 6.11 -0.62 -17.24
C ARG A 89 4.92 0.30 -17.45
N ALA A 90 4.03 -0.01 -18.38
CA ALA A 90 2.82 0.78 -18.63
C ALA A 90 1.87 0.68 -17.44
N THR A 91 1.64 -0.52 -16.91
CA THR A 91 0.85 -0.72 -15.68
C THR A 91 1.47 0.01 -14.48
N LEU A 92 2.80 -0.04 -14.32
CA LEU A 92 3.48 0.71 -13.24
C LEU A 92 3.26 2.22 -13.38
N ALA A 93 3.46 2.76 -14.59
CA ALA A 93 3.26 4.18 -14.87
C ALA A 93 1.79 4.58 -14.65
N GLY A 94 0.84 3.81 -15.15
CA GLY A 94 -0.59 4.07 -14.98
C GLY A 94 -1.01 4.15 -13.51
N VAL A 95 -0.52 3.26 -12.64
CA VAL A 95 -0.83 3.34 -11.20
C VAL A 95 -0.21 4.58 -10.55
N ARG A 96 0.97 5.02 -10.98
CA ARG A 96 1.62 6.25 -10.50
C ARG A 96 0.85 7.49 -10.94
N VAL A 97 0.42 7.53 -12.20
CA VAL A 97 -0.41 8.63 -12.75
C VAL A 97 -1.70 8.77 -11.97
N ARG A 98 -2.43 7.68 -11.71
CA ARG A 98 -3.67 7.72 -10.93
C ARG A 98 -3.47 8.33 -9.53
N VAL A 99 -2.40 7.98 -8.82
CA VAL A 99 -2.09 8.59 -7.52
C VAL A 99 -1.73 10.06 -7.67
N SER A 100 -1.00 10.43 -8.73
CA SER A 100 -0.67 11.83 -9.01
C SER A 100 -1.91 12.66 -9.32
N GLU A 101 -2.83 12.16 -10.13
CA GLU A 101 -4.11 12.80 -10.44
C GLU A 101 -5.00 12.92 -9.20
N ALA A 102 -5.07 11.86 -8.37
CA ALA A 102 -5.79 11.92 -7.10
C ALA A 102 -5.21 12.96 -6.15
N LEU A 103 -3.90 13.21 -6.20
CA LEU A 103 -3.21 14.17 -5.33
C LEU A 103 -3.30 15.62 -5.86
N HIS A 104 -3.03 15.82 -7.15
CA HIS A 104 -2.83 17.14 -7.74
C HIS A 104 -4.02 17.62 -8.58
N GLY A 105 -4.93 16.72 -8.96
CA GLY A 105 -6.07 17.05 -9.81
C GLY A 105 -7.13 17.87 -9.09
N ASP A 106 -7.98 18.52 -9.86
CA ASP A 106 -9.02 19.44 -9.38
C ASP A 106 -10.33 18.71 -9.01
N VAL A 107 -10.46 17.41 -9.34
CA VAL A 107 -11.65 16.61 -9.03
C VAL A 107 -11.87 16.55 -7.52
N PRO A 108 -13.05 16.90 -7.00
CA PRO A 108 -13.39 16.78 -5.59
C PRO A 108 -13.14 15.35 -5.06
N VAL A 109 -12.68 15.23 -3.81
CA VAL A 109 -12.39 13.90 -3.21
C VAL A 109 -13.63 13.00 -3.19
N THR A 110 -14.81 13.58 -3.05
CA THR A 110 -16.10 12.87 -3.07
C THR A 110 -16.44 12.24 -4.41
N GLU A 111 -15.82 12.71 -5.49
CA GLU A 111 -16.01 12.22 -6.86
C GLU A 111 -14.89 11.30 -7.32
N LEU A 112 -13.80 11.20 -6.54
CA LEU A 112 -12.71 10.30 -6.87
C LEU A 112 -13.17 8.83 -6.78
N PRO A 113 -12.70 7.98 -7.72
CA PRO A 113 -12.85 6.55 -7.54
C PRO A 113 -12.28 6.11 -6.18
N VAL A 114 -13.05 5.30 -5.45
CA VAL A 114 -12.66 4.81 -4.12
C VAL A 114 -11.27 4.18 -4.11
N ALA A 115 -10.92 3.45 -5.17
CA ALA A 115 -9.60 2.83 -5.33
C ALA A 115 -8.47 3.87 -5.38
N ASP A 116 -8.70 5.03 -6.01
CA ASP A 116 -7.68 6.07 -6.18
C ASP A 116 -7.51 6.88 -4.88
N ALA A 117 -8.61 7.23 -4.22
CA ALA A 117 -8.58 7.82 -2.90
C ALA A 117 -7.85 6.92 -1.89
N ALA A 118 -8.14 5.62 -1.91
CA ALA A 118 -7.47 4.64 -1.06
C ALA A 118 -5.97 4.49 -1.38
N LEU A 119 -5.59 4.46 -2.67
CA LEU A 119 -4.18 4.39 -3.08
C LEU A 119 -3.41 5.62 -2.61
N LEU A 120 -3.98 6.82 -2.74
CA LEU A 120 -3.38 8.06 -2.25
C LEU A 120 -3.22 8.04 -0.71
N ALA A 121 -4.29 7.71 0.02
CA ALA A 121 -4.26 7.62 1.49
C ALA A 121 -3.18 6.64 1.97
N LEU A 122 -3.12 5.44 1.39
CA LEU A 122 -2.15 4.41 1.74
C LEU A 122 -0.71 4.78 1.32
N ALA A 123 -0.51 5.41 0.17
CA ALA A 123 0.80 5.87 -0.28
C ALA A 123 1.35 6.96 0.65
N ALA A 124 0.50 7.91 1.06
CA ALA A 124 0.85 8.95 2.01
C ALA A 124 1.15 8.37 3.41
N ALA A 125 0.29 7.50 3.95
CA ALA A 125 0.50 6.85 5.24
C ALA A 125 1.74 5.94 5.22
N GLY A 126 1.99 5.26 4.11
CA GLY A 126 3.15 4.40 3.89
C GLY A 126 4.46 5.13 3.64
N GLY A 127 4.41 6.43 3.42
CA GLY A 127 5.61 7.21 3.13
C GLY A 127 6.29 6.85 1.81
N ILE A 128 5.51 6.48 0.79
CA ILE A 128 6.02 6.15 -0.55
C ILE A 128 6.40 7.45 -1.27
N ARG A 129 7.67 7.84 -1.12
CA ARG A 129 8.17 9.14 -1.60
C ARG A 129 8.23 9.27 -3.12
N THR A 130 8.23 8.16 -3.83
CA THR A 130 8.22 8.14 -5.30
C THR A 130 6.92 8.66 -5.90
N VAL A 131 5.84 8.73 -5.12
CA VAL A 131 4.52 9.21 -5.56
C VAL A 131 3.94 10.32 -4.68
N VAL A 132 4.33 10.38 -3.39
CA VAL A 132 3.90 11.42 -2.46
C VAL A 132 5.11 11.94 -1.68
N SER A 133 5.72 13.02 -2.17
CA SER A 133 6.90 13.62 -1.54
C SER A 133 6.58 14.21 -0.15
N ARG A 134 7.62 14.59 0.59
CA ARG A 134 7.43 15.32 1.87
C ARG A 134 6.76 16.68 1.66
N ARG A 135 7.09 17.36 0.55
CA ARG A 135 6.48 18.63 0.19
C ARG A 135 5.00 18.45 -0.14
N ASP A 136 4.67 17.44 -0.94
CA ASP A 136 3.28 17.15 -1.31
C ASP A 136 2.42 16.87 -0.09
N ARG A 137 2.92 16.08 0.87
CA ARG A 137 2.20 15.81 2.11
C ARG A 137 1.90 17.08 2.92
N LYS A 138 2.79 18.06 2.86
CA LYS A 138 2.56 19.35 3.53
C LYS A 138 1.55 20.19 2.74
N THR A 139 1.75 20.30 1.43
CA THR A 139 0.94 21.16 0.54
C THR A 139 -0.48 20.63 0.41
N TYR A 140 -0.65 19.32 0.19
CA TYR A 140 -1.93 18.67 -0.07
C TYR A 140 -2.49 17.92 1.13
N ARG A 141 -2.10 18.33 2.34
CA ARG A 141 -2.49 17.65 3.58
C ARG A 141 -4.01 17.49 3.69
N ALA A 142 -4.77 18.57 3.47
CA ALA A 142 -6.23 18.52 3.55
C ALA A 142 -6.85 17.51 2.60
N ARG A 143 -6.33 17.41 1.36
CA ARG A 143 -6.80 16.45 0.37
C ARG A 143 -6.45 15.01 0.76
N ILE A 144 -5.25 14.76 1.26
CA ILE A 144 -4.83 13.44 1.75
C ILE A 144 -5.69 13.02 2.95
N ASP A 145 -5.96 13.95 3.86
CA ASP A 145 -6.81 13.71 5.03
C ASP A 145 -8.24 13.39 4.60
N ALA A 146 -8.81 14.14 3.64
CA ALA A 146 -10.14 13.86 3.10
C ALA A 146 -10.22 12.49 2.39
N CYS A 147 -9.19 12.10 1.61
CA CYS A 147 -9.10 10.75 1.04
C CYS A 147 -9.02 9.66 2.12
N THR A 148 -8.35 9.94 3.23
CA THR A 148 -8.27 8.98 4.34
C THR A 148 -9.61 8.87 5.06
N ASP A 149 -10.28 10.01 5.30
CA ASP A 149 -11.60 10.05 5.96
C ASP A 149 -12.68 9.35 5.12
N SER A 150 -12.63 9.45 3.79
CA SER A 150 -13.56 8.75 2.91
C SER A 150 -13.56 7.22 3.10
N LEU A 151 -12.48 6.65 3.61
CA LEU A 151 -12.40 5.21 3.91
C LEU A 151 -13.32 4.79 5.07
N ALA A 152 -13.72 5.73 5.95
CA ALA A 152 -14.68 5.43 7.02
C ALA A 152 -16.07 5.05 6.48
N ALA A 153 -16.43 5.56 5.29
CA ALA A 153 -17.68 5.19 4.61
C ALA A 153 -17.69 3.74 4.11
N LEU A 154 -16.50 3.16 3.84
CA LEU A 154 -16.39 1.75 3.44
C LEU A 154 -16.53 0.81 4.63
N ALA A 155 -15.92 1.17 5.74
CA ALA A 155 -16.06 0.42 6.98
C ALA A 155 -15.62 1.28 8.18
N PRO A 156 -16.41 1.32 9.27
CA PRO A 156 -16.10 2.11 10.46
C PRO A 156 -14.71 1.75 11.03
N GLY A 157 -13.85 2.76 11.22
CA GLY A 157 -12.52 2.63 11.80
C GLY A 157 -11.40 2.26 10.82
N LEU A 158 -11.70 2.06 9.53
CA LEU A 158 -10.68 1.80 8.51
C LEU A 158 -9.77 3.02 8.30
N ASP A 159 -10.32 4.22 8.28
CA ASP A 159 -9.62 5.51 8.30
C ASP A 159 -8.60 5.58 9.44
N LYS A 160 -9.03 5.25 10.67
CA LYS A 160 -8.17 5.22 11.88
C LYS A 160 -7.05 4.21 11.76
N ALA A 161 -7.31 3.05 11.16
CA ALA A 161 -6.28 2.05 10.93
C ALA A 161 -5.24 2.52 9.92
N VAL A 162 -5.65 3.18 8.83
CA VAL A 162 -4.73 3.76 7.84
C VAL A 162 -3.89 4.88 8.47
N ARG A 163 -4.48 5.76 9.26
CA ARG A 163 -3.76 6.82 10.01
C ARG A 163 -2.73 6.23 10.99
N ALA A 164 -2.97 5.04 11.54
CA ALA A 164 -2.06 4.37 12.47
C ALA A 164 -0.92 3.60 11.78
N LEU A 165 -0.92 3.45 10.45
CA LEU A 165 0.13 2.71 9.71
C LEU A 165 1.55 3.23 9.98
N PRO A 166 1.83 4.55 10.00
CA PRO A 166 3.18 5.06 10.27
C PRO A 166 3.73 4.55 11.61
N THR A 167 2.92 4.65 12.68
CA THR A 167 3.29 4.16 14.01
C THR A 167 3.47 2.64 14.04
N THR A 168 2.62 1.91 13.33
CA THR A 168 2.71 0.44 13.22
C THR A 168 4.00 0.01 12.52
N MET A 169 4.46 0.79 11.53
CA MET A 169 5.71 0.53 10.80
C MET A 169 6.95 0.76 11.68
N ILE A 170 6.96 1.82 12.48
CA ILE A 170 8.06 2.13 13.41
C ILE A 170 8.17 1.05 14.49
N ALA A 171 7.07 0.65 15.11
CA ALA A 171 7.05 -0.39 16.14
C ALA A 171 7.53 -1.76 15.63
N GLY A 172 7.40 -2.04 14.34
CA GLY A 172 7.89 -3.27 13.71
C GLY A 172 9.39 -3.31 13.46
N GLN A 173 10.08 -2.17 13.49
CA GLN A 173 11.54 -2.05 13.28
C GLN A 173 12.34 -2.12 14.60
N GLY A 174 11.72 -1.81 15.74
CA GLY A 174 12.38 -1.79 17.05
C GLY A 174 12.56 -3.15 17.74
N GLY A 175 12.10 -4.23 17.14
CA GLY A 175 12.13 -5.59 17.76
C GLY A 175 13.35 -6.47 17.44
N MET A 176 14.40 -5.97 16.81
CA MET A 176 15.60 -6.75 16.45
C MET A 176 16.91 -6.21 17.04
N GLY A 177 16.84 -5.65 18.23
CA GLY A 177 18.03 -5.17 18.93
C GLY A 177 17.97 -5.50 20.43
N GLY A 178 18.23 -6.76 20.80
CA GLY A 178 18.30 -7.16 22.19
C GLY A 178 18.32 -8.69 22.34
N GLY A 179 19.51 -9.28 22.33
CA GLY A 179 19.74 -10.69 22.61
C GLY A 179 21.10 -11.10 22.13
#